data_43ffa526777f2d7f4af54362a18df12b
#
_entry.id   43ffa526777f2d7f4af54362a18df12b
#
_cell.length_a   1.000
_cell.length_b   1.000
_cell.length_c   1.000
_cell.angle_alpha   90.00
_cell.angle_beta   90.00
_cell.angle_gamma   90.00
#
_symmetry.space_group_name_H-M   'P 1'
#
loop_
_entity.id
_entity.type
_entity.pdbx_description
1 polymer ?
#
loop_
_entity_poly.entity_id
_entity_poly.type
_entity_poly.pdbx_seq_one_letter_code
_entity_poly.pdbx_strand_id
1 'polypeptide(L)'
;MFIKKREWKIDFMRFRRKAVILSGILVLASLGLLMTRGLNLGIDFSGGHLVQAEFSESVGVAEVRDLLAEIGQEQAVIQGYGDNGMIVRLRSSADDRQVEAVIDTLRENYSGMEVLRLEKVGPVVGETLRRQAVIAVVIALAGILLYITVRFRFRFAVSSVMALLHDAIITLGVFSLSGREISLPFIAAILTIVGYSLNDTIVVLDRIRENWKGLRKEGILPLINRSINQTLSRTLNTSLTTFLPVLALFLWGGPVIANFAFALMVGIIVGTYSSIYVSGTILGEWYLRSPETK
;
A
#
# COMPACT_ATOMS: atom_id res chain seq x y z
N MET A 1 19.14 -32.77 -1.00
CA MET A 1 18.95 -32.50 -2.44
C MET A 1 19.37 -31.06 -2.70
N PHE A 2 20.60 -30.83 -3.20
CA PHE A 2 21.13 -29.49 -3.45
C PHE A 2 20.44 -28.93 -4.69
N ILE A 3 19.47 -28.01 -4.51
CA ILE A 3 18.92 -27.24 -5.62
C ILE A 3 20.06 -26.37 -6.15
N LYS A 4 20.57 -26.72 -7.32
CA LYS A 4 21.61 -25.98 -8.06
C LYS A 4 21.15 -24.52 -8.12
N LYS A 5 21.87 -23.61 -7.43
CA LYS A 5 21.58 -22.18 -7.48
C LYS A 5 21.55 -21.75 -8.95
N ARG A 6 20.35 -21.41 -9.45
CA ARG A 6 20.18 -20.91 -10.82
C ARG A 6 20.84 -19.54 -10.87
N GLU A 7 21.97 -19.44 -11.52
CA GLU A 7 22.60 -18.14 -11.77
C GLU A 7 21.81 -17.43 -12.87
N TRP A 8 21.07 -16.40 -12.45
CA TRP A 8 20.41 -15.51 -13.41
C TRP A 8 21.45 -14.63 -14.08
N LYS A 9 21.28 -14.39 -15.39
CA LYS A 9 22.18 -13.54 -16.21
C LYS A 9 21.35 -12.45 -16.90
N ILE A 10 20.50 -11.76 -16.14
CA ILE A 10 19.62 -10.71 -16.65
C ILE A 10 20.35 -9.38 -16.53
N ASP A 11 20.35 -8.58 -17.58
CA ASP A 11 20.94 -7.23 -17.54
C ASP A 11 19.88 -6.20 -17.10
N PHE A 12 19.65 -6.10 -15.78
CA PHE A 12 18.72 -5.14 -15.18
C PHE A 12 19.17 -3.69 -15.42
N MET A 13 20.46 -3.43 -15.33
CA MET A 13 21.00 -2.08 -15.44
C MET A 13 20.92 -1.52 -16.87
N ARG A 14 20.81 -2.35 -17.89
CA ARG A 14 20.48 -1.93 -19.26
C ARG A 14 19.13 -1.22 -19.32
N PHE A 15 18.15 -1.69 -18.54
CA PHE A 15 16.78 -1.15 -18.52
C PHE A 15 16.58 -0.03 -17.50
N ARG A 16 17.61 0.37 -16.74
CA ARG A 16 17.49 1.34 -15.63
C ARG A 16 16.81 2.65 -16.01
N ARG A 17 17.13 3.21 -17.21
CA ARG A 17 16.52 4.45 -17.69
C ARG A 17 15.01 4.30 -17.93
N LYS A 18 14.60 3.18 -18.54
CA LYS A 18 13.18 2.86 -18.76
C LYS A 18 12.45 2.66 -17.42
N ALA A 19 13.08 1.99 -16.47
CA ALA A 19 12.53 1.77 -15.13
C ALA A 19 12.36 3.10 -14.37
N VAL A 20 13.34 4.02 -14.42
CA VAL A 20 13.22 5.36 -13.81
C VAL A 20 12.09 6.17 -14.45
N ILE A 21 11.96 6.12 -15.77
CA ILE A 21 10.87 6.82 -16.48
C ILE A 21 9.52 6.23 -16.05
N LEU A 22 9.37 4.90 -16.04
CA LEU A 22 8.16 4.24 -15.59
C LEU A 22 7.81 4.60 -14.14
N SER A 23 8.79 4.52 -13.23
CA SER A 23 8.63 4.93 -11.83
C SER A 23 8.22 6.40 -11.70
N GLY A 24 8.86 7.28 -12.48
CA GLY A 24 8.50 8.71 -12.51
C GLY A 24 7.06 8.95 -12.97
N ILE A 25 6.63 8.27 -14.04
CA ILE A 25 5.25 8.32 -14.53
C ILE A 25 4.27 7.82 -13.47
N LEU A 26 4.54 6.67 -12.83
CA LEU A 26 3.68 6.10 -11.80
C LEU A 26 3.58 7.02 -10.58
N VAL A 27 4.69 7.59 -10.11
CA VAL A 27 4.70 8.53 -8.98
C VAL A 27 3.93 9.80 -9.33
N LEU A 28 4.19 10.40 -10.51
CA LEU A 28 3.48 11.61 -10.95
C LEU A 28 1.98 11.36 -11.16
N ALA A 29 1.60 10.23 -11.74
CA ALA A 29 0.21 9.83 -11.88
C ALA A 29 -0.45 9.62 -10.50
N SER A 30 0.24 8.97 -9.56
CA SER A 30 -0.24 8.79 -8.19
C SER A 30 -0.44 10.12 -7.48
N LEU A 31 0.51 11.04 -7.56
CA LEU A 31 0.38 12.39 -7.00
C LEU A 31 -0.76 13.17 -7.66
N GLY A 32 -0.90 13.09 -8.98
CA GLY A 32 -2.02 13.70 -9.71
C GLY A 32 -3.38 13.15 -9.26
N LEU A 33 -3.51 11.84 -9.07
CA LEU A 33 -4.73 11.22 -8.54
C LEU A 33 -5.02 11.67 -7.11
N LEU A 34 -4.01 11.73 -6.25
CA LEU A 34 -4.15 12.22 -4.87
C LEU A 34 -4.62 13.68 -4.82
N MET A 35 -4.16 14.52 -5.75
CA MET A 35 -4.56 15.94 -5.83
C MET A 35 -5.95 16.14 -6.42
N THR A 36 -6.36 15.31 -7.39
CA THR A 36 -7.64 15.48 -8.13
C THR A 36 -8.79 14.71 -7.52
N ARG A 37 -8.58 13.46 -7.13
CA ARG A 37 -9.62 12.59 -6.54
C ARG A 37 -9.55 12.54 -5.02
N GLY A 38 -8.39 12.82 -4.42
CA GLY A 38 -8.15 12.67 -2.99
C GLY A 38 -8.14 11.21 -2.53
N LEU A 39 -8.39 11.01 -1.26
CA LEU A 39 -8.45 9.71 -0.59
C LEU A 39 -9.84 9.48 -0.01
N ASN A 40 -10.37 8.28 -0.18
CA ASN A 40 -11.61 7.86 0.46
C ASN A 40 -11.31 7.45 1.92
N LEU A 41 -11.40 8.42 2.85
CA LEU A 41 -11.13 8.17 4.26
C LEU A 41 -12.32 7.43 4.90
N GLY A 42 -12.01 6.37 5.65
CA GLY A 42 -12.98 5.64 6.47
C GLY A 42 -13.43 6.42 7.70
N ILE A 43 -14.42 5.89 8.40
CA ILE A 43 -14.95 6.49 9.62
C ILE A 43 -13.90 6.64 10.72
N ASP A 44 -12.85 5.80 10.71
CA ASP A 44 -11.71 5.91 11.62
C ASP A 44 -11.03 7.29 11.58
N PHE A 45 -11.09 7.98 10.43
CA PHE A 45 -10.42 9.27 10.21
C PHE A 45 -11.39 10.42 9.97
N SER A 46 -12.55 10.14 9.39
CA SER A 46 -13.60 11.15 9.14
C SER A 46 -14.60 11.30 10.29
N GLY A 47 -14.65 10.32 11.18
CA GLY A 47 -15.76 10.12 12.08
C GLY A 47 -17.02 9.67 11.32
N GLY A 48 -18.06 9.27 12.02
CA GLY A 48 -19.34 8.86 11.46
C GLY A 48 -19.78 7.49 11.90
N HIS A 49 -20.78 6.96 11.20
CA HIS A 49 -21.33 5.64 11.43
C HIS A 49 -21.09 4.75 10.20
N LEU A 50 -20.86 3.46 10.44
CA LEU A 50 -20.75 2.43 9.42
C LEU A 50 -21.80 1.37 9.72
N VAL A 51 -22.67 1.13 8.75
CA VAL A 51 -23.64 0.04 8.74
C VAL A 51 -23.19 -0.92 7.64
N GLN A 52 -22.84 -2.15 8.02
CA GLN A 52 -22.59 -3.24 7.08
C GLN A 52 -23.78 -4.17 7.08
N ALA A 53 -24.42 -4.30 5.95
CA ALA A 53 -25.60 -5.13 5.77
C ALA A 53 -25.36 -6.21 4.73
N GLU A 54 -26.03 -7.34 4.90
CA GLU A 54 -26.14 -8.42 3.93
C GLU A 54 -27.60 -8.62 3.54
N PHE A 55 -27.84 -8.81 2.25
CA PHE A 55 -29.18 -8.97 1.69
C PHE A 55 -29.38 -10.40 1.22
N SER A 56 -30.63 -10.89 1.24
CA SER A 56 -30.97 -12.22 0.71
C SER A 56 -30.77 -12.33 -0.80
N GLU A 57 -30.86 -11.20 -1.50
CA GLU A 57 -30.68 -11.10 -2.95
C GLU A 57 -29.68 -9.97 -3.29
N SER A 58 -29.17 -9.97 -4.50
CA SER A 58 -28.27 -8.91 -4.95
C SER A 58 -29.03 -7.60 -5.11
N VAL A 59 -28.59 -6.57 -4.38
CA VAL A 59 -29.17 -5.23 -4.40
C VAL A 59 -28.24 -4.24 -5.05
N GLY A 60 -28.77 -3.37 -5.91
CA GLY A 60 -27.98 -2.36 -6.62
C GLY A 60 -27.59 -1.18 -5.71
N VAL A 61 -26.31 -0.76 -5.78
CA VAL A 61 -25.83 0.44 -5.03
C VAL A 61 -26.62 1.70 -5.39
N ALA A 62 -27.08 1.83 -6.66
CA ALA A 62 -27.87 2.97 -7.11
C ALA A 62 -29.26 2.97 -6.45
N GLU A 63 -29.90 1.82 -6.38
CA GLU A 63 -31.23 1.64 -5.77
C GLU A 63 -31.20 2.01 -4.27
N VAL A 64 -30.20 1.53 -3.53
CA VAL A 64 -30.04 1.89 -2.12
C VAL A 64 -29.72 3.38 -1.96
N ARG A 65 -28.98 3.97 -2.89
CA ARG A 65 -28.70 5.43 -2.85
C ARG A 65 -29.97 6.24 -3.01
N ASP A 66 -30.82 5.88 -3.95
CA ASP A 66 -32.08 6.57 -4.21
C ASP A 66 -33.02 6.45 -2.99
N LEU A 67 -33.11 5.24 -2.42
CA LEU A 67 -33.88 4.97 -1.21
C LEU A 67 -33.40 5.81 -0.01
N LEU A 68 -32.08 5.88 0.22
CA LEU A 68 -31.52 6.66 1.32
C LEU A 68 -31.62 8.18 1.08
N ALA A 69 -31.70 8.63 -0.16
CA ALA A 69 -31.96 10.03 -0.49
C ALA A 69 -33.37 10.49 -0.05
N GLU A 70 -34.37 9.61 -0.13
CA GLU A 70 -35.75 9.89 0.31
C GLU A 70 -35.84 10.22 1.82
N ILE A 71 -34.92 9.66 2.63
CA ILE A 71 -34.83 9.95 4.07
C ILE A 71 -33.75 10.99 4.42
N GLY A 72 -33.29 11.78 3.41
CA GLY A 72 -32.33 12.86 3.63
C GLY A 72 -30.88 12.41 3.85
N GLN A 73 -30.52 11.17 3.47
CA GLN A 73 -29.18 10.61 3.57
C GLN A 73 -28.46 10.55 2.22
N GLU A 74 -28.66 11.56 1.36
CA GLU A 74 -28.04 11.71 0.02
C GLU A 74 -26.50 11.66 0.04
N GLN A 75 -25.92 12.03 1.17
CA GLN A 75 -24.47 12.11 1.36
C GLN A 75 -23.86 10.83 1.92
N ALA A 76 -24.65 9.78 2.11
CA ALA A 76 -24.17 8.48 2.51
C ALA A 76 -23.22 7.91 1.43
N VAL A 77 -22.09 7.38 1.87
CA VAL A 77 -21.17 6.66 0.98
C VAL A 77 -21.55 5.19 1.01
N ILE A 78 -22.05 4.71 -0.14
CA ILE A 78 -22.54 3.34 -0.30
C ILE A 78 -21.57 2.55 -1.15
N GLN A 79 -21.15 1.39 -0.68
CA GLN A 79 -20.22 0.51 -1.37
C GLN A 79 -20.71 -0.94 -1.26
N GLY A 80 -20.90 -1.59 -2.41
CA GLY A 80 -21.17 -3.03 -2.45
C GLY A 80 -19.93 -3.86 -2.17
N TYR A 81 -20.10 -5.04 -1.60
CA TYR A 81 -19.06 -6.05 -1.44
C TYR A 81 -19.64 -7.46 -1.60
N GLY A 82 -18.86 -8.39 -2.17
CA GLY A 82 -19.37 -9.71 -2.51
C GLY A 82 -20.58 -9.62 -3.46
N ASP A 83 -21.46 -10.59 -3.38
CA ASP A 83 -22.65 -10.68 -4.25
C ASP A 83 -23.85 -9.92 -3.65
N ASN A 84 -24.03 -9.99 -2.31
CA ASN A 84 -25.21 -9.51 -1.62
C ASN A 84 -24.90 -8.54 -0.46
N GLY A 85 -23.65 -8.13 -0.30
CA GLY A 85 -23.23 -7.28 0.83
C GLY A 85 -23.17 -5.80 0.46
N MET A 86 -23.45 -4.94 1.46
CA MET A 86 -23.36 -3.49 1.32
C MET A 86 -22.81 -2.83 2.58
N ILE A 87 -21.98 -1.83 2.39
CA ILE A 87 -21.48 -0.96 3.45
C ILE A 87 -22.05 0.44 3.19
N VAL A 88 -22.79 0.95 4.18
CA VAL A 88 -23.33 2.30 4.20
C VAL A 88 -22.59 3.10 5.27
N ARG A 89 -21.96 4.19 4.87
CA ARG A 89 -21.28 5.12 5.79
C ARG A 89 -22.02 6.44 5.85
N LEU A 90 -22.38 6.81 7.06
CA LEU A 90 -23.05 8.08 7.37
C LEU A 90 -22.02 9.06 7.96
N ARG A 91 -22.22 10.34 7.71
CA ARG A 91 -21.35 11.40 8.23
C ARG A 91 -21.34 11.43 9.76
N SER A 92 -20.31 12.03 10.32
CA SER A 92 -20.19 12.23 11.77
C SER A 92 -21.26 13.13 12.38
N SER A 93 -22.00 13.89 11.58
CA SER A 93 -23.14 14.69 11.99
C SER A 93 -24.44 13.87 12.13
N ALA A 94 -24.49 12.64 11.62
CA ALA A 94 -25.63 11.78 11.78
C ALA A 94 -25.76 11.35 13.24
N ASP A 95 -26.96 11.45 13.81
CA ASP A 95 -27.30 10.97 15.13
C ASP A 95 -27.76 9.49 15.10
N ASP A 96 -27.94 8.90 16.28
CA ASP A 96 -28.33 7.50 16.38
C ASP A 96 -29.71 7.23 15.77
N ARG A 97 -30.64 8.22 15.79
CA ARG A 97 -31.97 8.11 15.19
C ARG A 97 -31.88 8.03 13.66
N GLN A 98 -30.99 8.80 13.05
CA GLN A 98 -30.76 8.74 11.61
C GLN A 98 -30.17 7.41 11.20
N VAL A 99 -29.30 6.81 12.02
CA VAL A 99 -28.76 5.47 11.78
C VAL A 99 -29.85 4.40 11.88
N GLU A 100 -30.70 4.48 12.91
CA GLU A 100 -31.87 3.60 13.04
C GLU A 100 -32.82 3.75 11.85
N ALA A 101 -33.12 4.98 11.42
CA ALA A 101 -33.96 5.23 10.25
C ALA A 101 -33.41 4.59 9.00
N VAL A 102 -32.08 4.65 8.78
CA VAL A 102 -31.44 3.96 7.66
C VAL A 102 -31.60 2.45 7.74
N ILE A 103 -31.39 1.87 8.93
CA ILE A 103 -31.53 0.42 9.13
C ILE A 103 -32.96 -0.03 8.91
N ASP A 104 -33.93 0.72 9.47
CA ASP A 104 -35.36 0.39 9.35
C ASP A 104 -35.83 0.53 7.89
N THR A 105 -35.45 1.60 7.21
CA THR A 105 -35.76 1.79 5.78
C THR A 105 -35.22 0.63 4.93
N LEU A 106 -33.96 0.19 5.19
CA LEU A 106 -33.42 -0.96 4.48
C LEU A 106 -34.15 -2.26 4.81
N ARG A 107 -34.58 -2.48 6.06
CA ARG A 107 -35.33 -3.66 6.46
C ARG A 107 -36.74 -3.71 5.86
N GLU A 108 -37.40 -2.56 5.76
CA GLU A 108 -38.74 -2.45 5.20
C GLU A 108 -38.77 -2.74 3.69
N ASN A 109 -37.72 -2.32 2.98
CA ASN A 109 -37.63 -2.46 1.52
C ASN A 109 -36.99 -3.77 1.08
N TYR A 110 -36.14 -4.38 1.92
CA TYR A 110 -35.40 -5.60 1.56
C TYR A 110 -35.64 -6.69 2.63
N SER A 111 -36.54 -7.62 2.32
CA SER A 111 -36.83 -8.76 3.19
C SER A 111 -35.60 -9.63 3.41
N GLY A 112 -35.31 -9.96 4.68
CA GLY A 112 -34.15 -10.80 5.03
C GLY A 112 -32.82 -10.06 5.07
N MET A 113 -32.83 -8.71 5.11
CA MET A 113 -31.64 -7.92 5.36
C MET A 113 -31.15 -8.14 6.80
N GLU A 114 -29.87 -8.45 6.94
CA GLU A 114 -29.19 -8.63 8.22
C GLU A 114 -28.08 -7.58 8.39
N VAL A 115 -28.03 -6.94 9.57
CA VAL A 115 -26.92 -6.02 9.92
C VAL A 115 -25.78 -6.84 10.51
N LEU A 116 -24.70 -6.97 9.75
CA LEU A 116 -23.51 -7.72 10.16
C LEU A 116 -22.60 -6.91 11.09
N ARG A 117 -22.58 -5.57 10.92
CA ARG A 117 -21.68 -4.70 11.67
C ARG A 117 -22.26 -3.29 11.76
N LEU A 118 -22.21 -2.74 12.96
CA LEU A 118 -22.57 -1.36 13.24
C LEU A 118 -21.43 -0.71 14.03
N GLU A 119 -20.84 0.34 13.48
CA GLU A 119 -19.75 1.06 14.13
C GLU A 119 -20.02 2.55 14.19
N LYS A 120 -19.50 3.18 15.24
CA LYS A 120 -19.58 4.61 15.48
C LYS A 120 -18.22 5.16 15.90
N VAL A 121 -17.76 6.17 15.22
CA VAL A 121 -16.55 6.92 15.57
C VAL A 121 -16.91 8.39 15.69
N GLY A 122 -16.70 8.94 16.90
CA GLY A 122 -16.91 10.38 17.11
C GLY A 122 -15.86 11.22 16.35
N PRO A 123 -16.20 12.46 15.95
CA PRO A 123 -15.30 13.33 15.15
C PRO A 123 -13.97 13.63 15.86
N VAL A 124 -13.98 13.84 17.17
CA VAL A 124 -12.76 14.08 17.97
C VAL A 124 -11.84 12.86 17.97
N VAL A 125 -12.45 11.67 18.04
CA VAL A 125 -11.69 10.40 18.00
C VAL A 125 -11.07 10.22 16.61
N GLY A 126 -11.83 10.44 15.55
CA GLY A 126 -11.36 10.31 14.18
C GLY A 126 -10.19 11.27 13.88
N GLU A 127 -10.27 12.53 14.31
CA GLU A 127 -9.16 13.49 14.17
C GLU A 127 -7.91 13.04 14.95
N THR A 128 -8.11 12.55 16.18
CA THR A 128 -7.01 12.03 17.01
C THR A 128 -6.33 10.83 16.34
N LEU A 129 -7.10 9.87 15.82
CA LEU A 129 -6.60 8.69 15.14
C LEU A 129 -5.84 9.07 13.86
N ARG A 130 -6.34 10.02 13.07
CA ARG A 130 -5.66 10.54 11.88
C ARG A 130 -4.31 11.14 12.23
N ARG A 131 -4.24 11.97 13.28
CA ARG A 131 -3.00 12.57 13.76
C ARG A 131 -2.00 11.51 14.22
N GLN A 132 -2.46 10.53 15.00
CA GLN A 132 -1.63 9.43 15.49
C GLN A 132 -1.10 8.56 14.34
N ALA A 133 -1.91 8.28 13.33
CA ALA A 133 -1.51 7.53 12.13
C ALA A 133 -0.35 8.24 11.38
N VAL A 134 -0.47 9.56 11.17
CA VAL A 134 0.58 10.34 10.52
C VAL A 134 1.87 10.33 11.36
N ILE A 135 1.75 10.53 12.67
CA ILE A 135 2.90 10.51 13.59
C ILE A 135 3.58 9.12 13.56
N ALA A 136 2.81 8.04 13.59
CA ALA A 136 3.35 6.68 13.55
C ALA A 136 4.16 6.42 12.26
N VAL A 137 3.62 6.83 11.10
CA VAL A 137 4.33 6.72 9.82
C VAL A 137 5.62 7.53 9.80
N VAL A 138 5.58 8.78 10.29
CA VAL A 138 6.77 9.66 10.35
C VAL A 138 7.84 9.07 11.27
N ILE A 139 7.46 8.60 12.47
CA ILE A 139 8.40 7.98 13.42
C ILE A 139 9.00 6.69 12.81
N ALA A 140 8.18 5.86 12.16
CA ALA A 140 8.67 4.65 11.52
C ALA A 140 9.69 4.97 10.42
N LEU A 141 9.41 5.91 9.52
CA LEU A 141 10.32 6.33 8.46
C LEU A 141 11.61 6.93 9.02
N ALA A 142 11.53 7.78 10.06
CA ALA A 142 12.68 8.36 10.73
C ALA A 142 13.55 7.29 11.41
N GLY A 143 12.93 6.32 12.09
CA GLY A 143 13.62 5.19 12.71
C GLY A 143 14.35 4.31 11.68
N ILE A 144 13.69 4.05 10.55
CA ILE A 144 14.29 3.31 9.44
C ILE A 144 15.47 4.06 8.83
N LEU A 145 15.31 5.35 8.57
CA LEU A 145 16.40 6.19 8.05
C LEU A 145 17.61 6.17 8.98
N LEU A 146 17.37 6.33 10.28
CA LEU A 146 18.43 6.27 11.31
C LEU A 146 19.12 4.91 11.30
N TYR A 147 18.35 3.81 11.35
CA TYR A 147 18.88 2.45 11.34
C TYR A 147 19.75 2.19 10.11
N ILE A 148 19.26 2.54 8.90
CA ILE A 148 20.01 2.29 7.66
C ILE A 148 21.26 3.18 7.61
N THR A 149 21.19 4.43 8.09
CA THR A 149 22.33 5.35 8.09
C THR A 149 23.45 4.85 9.02
N VAL A 150 23.10 4.30 10.18
CA VAL A 150 24.06 3.69 11.10
C VAL A 150 24.65 2.39 10.54
N ARG A 151 23.83 1.57 9.88
CA ARG A 151 24.22 0.24 9.37
C ARG A 151 24.95 0.28 8.03
N PHE A 152 24.64 1.28 7.19
CA PHE A 152 25.16 1.45 5.83
C PHE A 152 25.71 2.87 5.63
N ARG A 153 26.44 3.09 4.51
CA ARG A 153 26.85 4.44 4.11
C ARG A 153 25.63 5.29 3.73
N PHE A 154 25.71 6.59 3.92
CA PHE A 154 24.62 7.55 3.68
C PHE A 154 23.93 7.40 2.32
N ARG A 155 24.69 7.17 1.24
CA ARG A 155 24.14 6.97 -0.11
C ARG A 155 23.21 5.76 -0.22
N PHE A 156 23.54 4.68 0.50
CA PHE A 156 22.68 3.50 0.58
C PHE A 156 21.38 3.79 1.34
N ALA A 157 21.49 4.54 2.44
CA ALA A 157 20.33 4.93 3.23
C ALA A 157 19.35 5.79 2.43
N VAL A 158 19.84 6.82 1.75
CA VAL A 158 19.00 7.67 0.90
C VAL A 158 18.35 6.87 -0.25
N SER A 159 19.11 5.98 -0.91
CA SER A 159 18.56 5.13 -1.98
C SER A 159 17.43 4.23 -1.49
N SER A 160 17.56 3.69 -0.26
CA SER A 160 16.51 2.86 0.36
C SER A 160 15.27 3.69 0.71
N VAL A 161 15.43 4.85 1.34
CA VAL A 161 14.30 5.71 1.73
C VAL A 161 13.56 6.22 0.51
N MET A 162 14.25 6.57 -0.57
CA MET A 162 13.61 6.97 -1.83
C MET A 162 12.80 5.84 -2.46
N ALA A 163 13.29 4.59 -2.38
CA ALA A 163 12.53 3.43 -2.82
C ALA A 163 11.27 3.21 -1.95
N LEU A 164 11.37 3.35 -0.63
CA LEU A 164 10.22 3.25 0.28
C LEU A 164 9.16 4.34 0.03
N LEU A 165 9.60 5.58 -0.18
CA LEU A 165 8.69 6.68 -0.52
C LEU A 165 7.97 6.43 -1.86
N HIS A 166 8.71 5.96 -2.85
CA HIS A 166 8.14 5.53 -4.14
C HIS A 166 7.04 4.49 -3.93
N ASP A 167 7.28 3.45 -3.13
CA ASP A 167 6.32 2.37 -2.89
C ASP A 167 5.06 2.86 -2.17
N ALA A 168 5.24 3.70 -1.14
CA ALA A 168 4.13 4.29 -0.40
C ALA A 168 3.27 5.20 -1.28
N ILE A 169 3.89 6.07 -2.09
CA ILE A 169 3.18 7.01 -2.97
C ILE A 169 2.37 6.24 -4.02
N ILE A 170 2.95 5.21 -4.65
CA ILE A 170 2.24 4.40 -5.64
C ILE A 170 1.09 3.64 -4.98
N THR A 171 1.29 3.06 -3.80
CA THR A 171 0.22 2.36 -3.06
C THR A 171 -0.95 3.30 -2.76
N LEU A 172 -0.67 4.52 -2.28
CA LEU A 172 -1.69 5.56 -2.06
C LEU A 172 -2.39 5.97 -3.36
N GLY A 173 -1.63 6.09 -4.47
CA GLY A 173 -2.18 6.41 -5.79
C GLY A 173 -3.14 5.33 -6.30
N VAL A 174 -2.81 4.06 -6.11
CA VAL A 174 -3.68 2.93 -6.47
C VAL A 174 -4.96 2.93 -5.61
N PHE A 175 -4.88 3.29 -4.33
CA PHE A 175 -6.05 3.46 -3.47
C PHE A 175 -6.93 4.63 -3.92
N SER A 176 -6.34 5.76 -4.27
CA SER A 176 -7.07 6.91 -4.83
C SER A 176 -7.76 6.53 -6.15
N LEU A 177 -7.07 5.79 -7.04
CA LEU A 177 -7.63 5.34 -8.31
C LEU A 177 -8.80 4.37 -8.14
N SER A 178 -8.64 3.40 -7.23
CA SER A 178 -9.63 2.34 -6.98
C SER A 178 -10.81 2.80 -6.10
N GLY A 179 -10.74 4.00 -5.49
CA GLY A 179 -11.74 4.51 -4.56
C GLY A 179 -11.86 3.69 -3.26
N ARG A 180 -10.90 2.79 -3.00
CA ARG A 180 -10.90 1.95 -1.80
C ARG A 180 -10.72 2.77 -0.55
N GLU A 181 -11.34 2.31 0.53
CA GLU A 181 -11.32 2.97 1.83
C GLU A 181 -9.96 2.89 2.51
N ILE A 182 -9.52 4.03 3.04
CA ILE A 182 -8.36 4.15 3.92
C ILE A 182 -8.85 4.18 5.37
N SER A 183 -8.55 3.12 6.10
CA SER A 183 -8.92 2.86 7.50
C SER A 183 -7.68 2.60 8.35
N LEU A 184 -7.83 2.37 9.65
CA LEU A 184 -6.69 2.01 10.51
C LEU A 184 -5.94 0.75 10.03
N PRO A 185 -6.60 -0.34 9.60
CA PRO A 185 -5.94 -1.47 8.98
C PRO A 185 -5.06 -1.09 7.79
N PHE A 186 -5.46 -0.12 6.96
CA PHE A 186 -4.62 0.37 5.86
C PHE A 186 -3.31 0.99 6.35
N ILE A 187 -3.34 1.76 7.45
CA ILE A 187 -2.11 2.31 8.03
C ILE A 187 -1.17 1.19 8.50
N ALA A 188 -1.72 0.15 9.13
CA ALA A 188 -0.95 -1.04 9.49
C ALA A 188 -0.36 -1.73 8.24
N ALA A 189 -1.11 -1.81 7.13
CA ALA A 189 -0.60 -2.32 5.87
C ALA A 189 0.57 -1.48 5.33
N ILE A 190 0.46 -0.14 5.31
CA ILE A 190 1.55 0.75 4.86
C ILE A 190 2.81 0.55 5.69
N LEU A 191 2.70 0.48 7.02
CA LEU A 191 3.84 0.24 7.90
C LEU A 191 4.47 -1.15 7.66
N THR A 192 3.63 -2.15 7.38
CA THR A 192 4.08 -3.50 7.02
C THR A 192 4.79 -3.51 5.66
N ILE A 193 4.24 -2.82 4.65
CA ILE A 193 4.86 -2.68 3.32
C ILE A 193 6.22 -2.01 3.43
N VAL A 194 6.32 -0.95 4.20
CA VAL A 194 7.59 -0.23 4.43
C VAL A 194 8.64 -1.18 5.02
N GLY A 195 8.29 -1.98 6.03
CA GLY A 195 9.20 -2.98 6.61
C GLY A 195 9.56 -4.11 5.64
N TYR A 196 8.57 -4.58 4.88
CA TYR A 196 8.75 -5.65 3.89
C TYR A 196 9.62 -5.23 2.71
N SER A 197 9.33 -4.10 2.08
CA SER A 197 10.11 -3.55 0.96
C SER A 197 11.55 -3.23 1.39
N LEU A 198 11.71 -2.73 2.64
CA LEU A 198 13.02 -2.49 3.21
C LEU A 198 13.84 -3.78 3.32
N ASN A 199 13.25 -4.90 3.72
CA ASN A 199 13.96 -6.17 3.84
C ASN A 199 14.58 -6.60 2.51
N ASP A 200 13.84 -6.53 1.41
CA ASP A 200 14.36 -6.88 0.08
C ASP A 200 15.41 -5.88 -0.41
N THR A 201 15.18 -4.59 -0.17
CA THR A 201 16.17 -3.54 -0.48
C THR A 201 17.48 -3.74 0.26
N ILE A 202 17.44 -4.05 1.57
CA ILE A 202 18.62 -4.33 2.38
C ILE A 202 19.39 -5.53 1.83
N VAL A 203 18.70 -6.60 1.41
CA VAL A 203 19.35 -7.80 0.85
C VAL A 203 20.16 -7.46 -0.41
N VAL A 204 19.59 -6.66 -1.31
CA VAL A 204 20.26 -6.20 -2.54
C VAL A 204 21.45 -5.28 -2.19
N LEU A 205 21.24 -4.31 -1.31
CA LEU A 205 22.27 -3.35 -0.93
C LEU A 205 23.42 -3.98 -0.14
N ASP A 206 23.13 -4.94 0.73
CA ASP A 206 24.16 -5.69 1.46
C ASP A 206 25.02 -6.52 0.48
N ARG A 207 24.36 -7.13 -0.53
CA ARG A 207 25.08 -7.84 -1.60
C ARG A 207 25.94 -6.90 -2.46
N ILE A 208 25.47 -5.71 -2.76
CA ILE A 208 26.27 -4.67 -3.43
C ILE A 208 27.48 -4.32 -2.57
N ARG A 209 27.30 -4.16 -1.24
CA ARG A 209 28.39 -3.90 -0.30
C ARG A 209 29.42 -5.02 -0.24
N GLU A 210 28.99 -6.28 -0.19
CA GLU A 210 29.88 -7.45 -0.22
C GLU A 210 30.71 -7.47 -1.51
N ASN A 211 30.09 -7.20 -2.64
CA ASN A 211 30.75 -7.17 -3.95
C ASN A 211 31.60 -5.91 -4.18
N TRP A 212 31.65 -4.96 -3.23
CA TRP A 212 32.27 -3.65 -3.41
C TRP A 212 33.76 -3.68 -3.79
N LYS A 213 34.47 -4.74 -3.36
CA LYS A 213 35.88 -4.97 -3.76
C LYS A 213 36.06 -5.08 -5.27
N GLY A 214 35.02 -5.46 -6.01
CA GLY A 214 35.01 -5.56 -7.47
C GLY A 214 34.84 -4.21 -8.19
N LEU A 215 34.46 -3.13 -7.49
CA LEU A 215 34.12 -1.84 -8.07
C LEU A 215 35.20 -1.27 -9.02
N ARG A 216 36.49 -1.38 -8.62
CA ARG A 216 37.61 -0.88 -9.43
C ARG A 216 37.81 -1.65 -10.73
N LYS A 217 37.43 -2.94 -10.80
CA LYS A 217 37.65 -3.79 -11.97
C LYS A 217 36.49 -3.74 -12.97
N GLU A 218 35.24 -3.71 -12.48
CA GLU A 218 34.06 -3.87 -13.33
C GLU A 218 33.19 -2.61 -13.41
N GLY A 219 33.40 -1.61 -12.51
CA GLY A 219 32.57 -0.41 -12.43
C GLY A 219 31.26 -0.65 -11.65
N ILE A 220 30.54 0.47 -11.35
CA ILE A 220 29.38 0.44 -10.44
C ILE A 220 28.17 -0.29 -11.04
N LEU A 221 27.83 -0.08 -12.31
CA LEU A 221 26.64 -0.66 -12.92
C LEU A 221 26.72 -2.19 -13.08
N PRO A 222 27.82 -2.76 -13.62
CA PRO A 222 28.00 -4.21 -13.67
C PRO A 222 27.99 -4.84 -12.25
N LEU A 223 28.61 -4.19 -11.26
CA LEU A 223 28.61 -4.63 -9.88
C LEU A 223 27.20 -4.71 -9.30
N ILE A 224 26.38 -3.66 -9.47
CA ILE A 224 24.97 -3.65 -9.04
C ILE A 224 24.21 -4.74 -9.78
N ASN A 225 24.36 -4.85 -11.10
CA ASN A 225 23.67 -5.86 -11.89
C ASN A 225 23.97 -7.29 -11.42
N ARG A 226 25.24 -7.58 -11.16
CA ARG A 226 25.66 -8.88 -10.60
C ARG A 226 25.04 -9.12 -9.22
N SER A 227 25.04 -8.13 -8.36
CA SER A 227 24.49 -8.24 -7.01
C SER A 227 22.98 -8.53 -7.03
N ILE A 228 22.23 -7.86 -7.91
CA ILE A 228 20.80 -8.13 -8.12
C ILE A 228 20.59 -9.56 -8.58
N ASN A 229 21.34 -10.03 -9.60
CA ASN A 229 21.21 -11.41 -10.08
C ASN A 229 21.50 -12.44 -9.00
N GLN A 230 22.45 -12.17 -8.10
CA GLN A 230 22.80 -13.06 -6.99
C GLN A 230 21.72 -13.15 -5.90
N THR A 231 20.91 -12.11 -5.74
CA THR A 231 19.83 -12.04 -4.73
C THR A 231 18.45 -12.33 -5.31
N LEU A 232 18.30 -12.31 -6.64
CA LEU A 232 17.01 -12.37 -7.34
C LEU A 232 16.13 -13.56 -6.92
N SER A 233 16.69 -14.76 -6.85
CA SER A 233 15.93 -15.95 -6.45
C SER A 233 15.39 -15.83 -5.02
N ARG A 234 16.14 -15.20 -4.12
CA ARG A 234 15.71 -14.96 -2.74
C ARG A 234 14.57 -13.95 -2.74
N THR A 235 14.74 -12.80 -3.38
CA THR A 235 13.73 -11.75 -3.46
C THR A 235 12.42 -12.26 -4.08
N LEU A 236 12.49 -12.98 -5.21
CA LEU A 236 11.29 -13.54 -5.83
C LEU A 236 10.60 -14.60 -4.95
N ASN A 237 11.36 -15.45 -4.28
CA ASN A 237 10.78 -16.46 -3.38
C ASN A 237 10.11 -15.81 -2.16
N THR A 238 10.76 -14.82 -1.52
CA THR A 238 10.17 -14.09 -0.38
C THR A 238 8.91 -13.35 -0.81
N SER A 239 8.94 -12.67 -1.96
CA SER A 239 7.77 -11.94 -2.48
C SER A 239 6.62 -12.90 -2.80
N LEU A 240 6.89 -14.01 -3.46
CA LEU A 240 5.85 -14.98 -3.83
C LEU A 240 5.24 -15.66 -2.60
N THR A 241 6.07 -16.11 -1.66
CA THR A 241 5.60 -16.77 -0.43
C THR A 241 4.80 -15.85 0.48
N THR A 242 5.02 -14.53 0.42
CA THR A 242 4.22 -13.55 1.14
C THR A 242 2.98 -13.15 0.34
N PHE A 243 3.10 -13.02 -0.98
CA PHE A 243 2.00 -12.63 -1.84
C PHE A 243 0.85 -13.66 -1.84
N LEU A 244 1.15 -14.96 -1.87
CA LEU A 244 0.12 -16.01 -1.94
C LEU A 244 -0.83 -16.03 -0.73
N PRO A 245 -0.38 -16.01 0.54
CA PRO A 245 -1.29 -15.88 1.68
C PRO A 245 -2.08 -14.57 1.67
N VAL A 246 -1.47 -13.45 1.26
CA VAL A 246 -2.15 -12.17 1.18
C VAL A 246 -3.22 -12.19 0.08
N LEU A 247 -2.96 -12.83 -1.05
CA LEU A 247 -3.95 -13.07 -2.11
C LEU A 247 -5.13 -13.90 -1.60
N ALA A 248 -4.86 -14.95 -0.82
CA ALA A 248 -5.92 -15.75 -0.19
C ALA A 248 -6.77 -14.91 0.77
N LEU A 249 -6.15 -14.04 1.59
CA LEU A 249 -6.86 -13.10 2.44
C LEU A 249 -7.70 -12.09 1.63
N PHE A 250 -7.22 -11.65 0.48
CA PHE A 250 -7.96 -10.74 -0.39
C PHE A 250 -9.20 -11.41 -0.98
N LEU A 251 -9.08 -12.68 -1.40
CA LEU A 251 -10.17 -13.41 -2.06
C LEU A 251 -11.22 -13.95 -1.08
N TRP A 252 -10.80 -14.37 0.12
CA TRP A 252 -11.66 -15.07 1.08
C TRP A 252 -11.72 -14.45 2.48
N GLY A 253 -10.95 -13.39 2.76
CA GLY A 253 -10.87 -12.77 4.09
C GLY A 253 -12.04 -11.85 4.45
N GLY A 254 -12.97 -11.65 3.52
CA GLY A 254 -14.12 -10.77 3.74
C GLY A 254 -13.80 -9.28 3.65
N PRO A 255 -14.83 -8.40 3.67
CA PRO A 255 -14.68 -6.98 3.35
C PRO A 255 -13.80 -6.20 4.33
N VAL A 256 -13.77 -6.59 5.59
CA VAL A 256 -12.97 -5.90 6.63
C VAL A 256 -11.47 -6.00 6.34
N ILE A 257 -11.02 -7.16 5.87
CA ILE A 257 -9.60 -7.44 5.61
C ILE A 257 -9.23 -7.14 4.15
N ALA A 258 -10.21 -7.08 3.24
CA ALA A 258 -9.96 -6.94 1.81
C ALA A 258 -9.12 -5.70 1.47
N ASN A 259 -9.37 -4.54 2.07
CA ASN A 259 -8.59 -3.33 1.81
C ASN A 259 -7.16 -3.41 2.36
N PHE A 260 -6.98 -4.03 3.54
CA PHE A 260 -5.67 -4.34 4.11
C PHE A 260 -4.87 -5.28 3.19
N ALA A 261 -5.48 -6.39 2.78
CA ALA A 261 -4.86 -7.36 1.90
C ALA A 261 -4.53 -6.76 0.52
N PHE A 262 -5.43 -5.96 -0.05
CA PHE A 262 -5.18 -5.26 -1.32
C PHE A 262 -3.99 -4.29 -1.21
N ALA A 263 -3.89 -3.52 -0.12
CA ALA A 263 -2.73 -2.65 0.11
C ALA A 263 -1.42 -3.47 0.12
N LEU A 264 -1.40 -4.57 0.89
CA LEU A 264 -0.23 -5.45 0.95
C LEU A 264 0.13 -6.06 -0.41
N MET A 265 -0.85 -6.52 -1.20
CA MET A 265 -0.61 -7.04 -2.55
C MET A 265 0.08 -6.01 -3.44
N VAL A 266 -0.48 -4.79 -3.50
CA VAL A 266 0.11 -3.68 -4.26
C VAL A 266 1.52 -3.38 -3.75
N GLY A 267 1.69 -3.26 -2.43
CA GLY A 267 2.98 -2.97 -1.80
C GLY A 267 4.04 -4.03 -2.05
N ILE A 268 3.69 -5.33 -2.02
CA ILE A 268 4.63 -6.42 -2.33
C ILE A 268 5.09 -6.35 -3.79
N ILE A 269 4.17 -6.13 -4.74
CA ILE A 269 4.51 -6.03 -6.17
C ILE A 269 5.40 -4.82 -6.41
N VAL A 270 5.00 -3.64 -5.93
CA VAL A 270 5.74 -2.38 -6.12
C VAL A 270 7.09 -2.43 -5.40
N GLY A 271 7.14 -2.96 -4.16
CA GLY A 271 8.36 -3.11 -3.36
C GLY A 271 9.36 -4.09 -3.97
N THR A 272 8.89 -5.20 -4.55
CA THR A 272 9.76 -6.12 -5.29
C THR A 272 10.38 -5.45 -6.52
N TYR A 273 9.59 -4.68 -7.25
CA TYR A 273 10.08 -3.89 -8.37
C TYR A 273 11.08 -2.82 -7.91
N SER A 274 10.77 -2.06 -6.86
CA SER A 274 11.58 -0.95 -6.39
C SER A 274 12.93 -1.40 -5.82
N SER A 275 12.97 -2.52 -5.12
CA SER A 275 14.22 -3.10 -4.60
C SER A 275 15.20 -3.50 -5.71
N ILE A 276 14.68 -3.95 -6.87
CA ILE A 276 15.49 -4.34 -8.02
C ILE A 276 15.92 -3.12 -8.84
N TYR A 277 14.99 -2.23 -9.17
CA TYR A 277 15.22 -1.17 -10.15
C TYR A 277 15.45 0.20 -9.51
N VAL A 278 14.65 0.59 -8.50
CA VAL A 278 14.70 1.97 -7.98
C VAL A 278 15.92 2.18 -7.09
N SER A 279 16.08 1.37 -6.04
CA SER A 279 17.18 1.53 -5.08
C SER A 279 18.55 1.37 -5.75
N GLY A 280 18.73 0.32 -6.57
CA GLY A 280 19.97 0.05 -7.29
C GLY A 280 20.31 1.15 -8.31
N THR A 281 19.31 1.68 -9.02
CA THR A 281 19.53 2.73 -10.01
C THR A 281 19.90 4.06 -9.36
N ILE A 282 19.19 4.47 -8.28
CA ILE A 282 19.51 5.69 -7.54
C ILE A 282 20.94 5.63 -7.01
N LEU A 283 21.33 4.51 -6.43
CA LEU A 283 22.67 4.30 -5.91
C LEU A 283 23.71 4.38 -7.05
N GLY A 284 23.45 3.68 -8.17
CA GLY A 284 24.34 3.65 -9.33
C GLY A 284 24.55 5.01 -9.96
N GLU A 285 23.47 5.76 -10.21
CA GLU A 285 23.55 7.12 -10.79
C GLU A 285 24.25 8.09 -9.84
N TRP A 286 24.08 7.95 -8.53
CA TRP A 286 24.80 8.78 -7.56
C TRP A 286 26.31 8.54 -7.62
N TYR A 287 26.74 7.28 -7.68
CA TYR A 287 28.16 6.95 -7.80
C TYR A 287 28.78 7.33 -9.15
N LEU A 288 27.99 7.30 -10.24
CA LEU A 288 28.47 7.77 -11.54
C LEU A 288 28.71 9.28 -11.57
N ARG A 289 27.85 10.07 -10.88
CA ARG A 289 27.96 11.54 -10.84
C ARG A 289 29.00 12.05 -9.84
N SER A 290 29.19 11.33 -8.77
CA SER A 290 30.13 11.69 -7.70
C SER A 290 30.90 10.45 -7.25
N PRO A 291 31.92 10.02 -8.01
CA PRO A 291 32.79 8.94 -7.58
C PRO A 291 33.42 9.29 -6.23
N GLU A 292 33.44 8.34 -5.28
CA GLU A 292 34.20 8.54 -4.04
C GLU A 292 35.69 8.61 -4.43
N THR A 293 36.27 9.81 -4.44
CA THR A 293 37.70 9.97 -4.29
C THR A 293 38.06 9.49 -2.89
N LYS A 294 38.97 8.55 -2.78
CA LYS A 294 39.46 7.75 -1.64
C LYS A 294 39.21 8.31 -0.25
#